data_ff46ec9e1f1c3cfd3338679a687c8699
#
_entry.id   ff46ec9e1f1c3cfd3338679a687c8699
#
_cell.length_a   1.000
_cell.length_b   1.000
_cell.length_c   1.000
_cell.angle_alpha   90.00
_cell.angle_beta   90.00
_cell.angle_gamma   90.00
#
_symmetry.space_group_name_H-M   'P 1'
#
loop_
_entity.id
_entity.type
_entity.pdbx_description
1 polymer ?
#
loop_
_entity_poly.entity_id
_entity_poly.type
_entity_poly.pdbx_seq_one_letter_code
_entity_poly.pdbx_strand_id
1 'polypeptide(L)'
;MSTVVAFKSRGIRVLLREALEQRIPMRFARERVQPGWIHGYVVGLSREFCLIAEVGDAMRFDGYVVLSIADLTQVEEDPSREFVEKALALRNEPLAIPEDFPLDSWAAIAEAAMRFAPLLSVNVIEDEDGEVSYIGQLVGIENDALLLREVDPNAHWHADAGDYGFDEIASIGFGTGYLDALWLVAGTPTDPMSPRMPASDSVH
;
A
#
# COMPACT_ATOMS: atom_id res chain seq x y z
N MET A 1 6.51 29.09 -18.21
CA MET A 1 7.68 29.04 -17.30
C MET A 1 7.33 28.16 -16.13
N SER A 2 8.08 27.12 -15.97
CA SER A 2 7.71 25.88 -15.26
C SER A 2 7.49 26.07 -13.75
N THR A 3 6.34 25.67 -13.25
CA THR A 3 5.92 25.61 -11.85
C THR A 3 6.83 24.70 -10.98
N VAL A 4 7.72 23.93 -11.62
CA VAL A 4 8.62 22.94 -11.00
C VAL A 4 9.62 23.56 -10.00
N VAL A 5 9.97 24.84 -10.14
CA VAL A 5 10.99 25.49 -9.28
C VAL A 5 10.44 25.85 -7.89
N ALA A 6 9.13 26.07 -7.75
CA ALA A 6 8.53 26.50 -6.47
C ALA A 6 8.34 25.35 -5.46
N PHE A 7 8.31 24.10 -5.91
CA PHE A 7 8.03 22.93 -5.08
C PHE A 7 9.24 22.39 -4.30
N LYS A 8 10.47 22.64 -4.77
CA LYS A 8 11.70 22.14 -4.13
C LYS A 8 11.99 22.69 -2.73
N SER A 9 11.28 23.74 -2.28
CA SER A 9 11.48 24.36 -0.97
C SER A 9 10.41 24.00 0.08
N ARG A 10 9.32 23.31 -0.31
CA ARG A 10 8.27 22.91 0.62
C ARG A 10 8.54 21.53 1.20
N GLY A 11 8.32 21.35 2.51
CA GLY A 11 8.42 20.03 3.13
C GLY A 11 7.36 19.07 2.60
N ILE A 12 7.71 17.78 2.43
CA ILE A 12 6.83 16.71 1.94
C ILE A 12 5.44 16.74 2.62
N ARG A 13 5.40 16.94 3.93
CA ARG A 13 4.14 17.00 4.69
C ARG A 13 3.20 18.13 4.29
N VAL A 14 3.76 19.27 3.88
CA VAL A 14 2.94 20.40 3.41
C VAL A 14 2.31 20.04 2.07
N LEU A 15 3.08 19.44 1.16
CA LEU A 15 2.59 18.98 -0.14
C LEU A 15 1.50 17.90 0.00
N LEU A 16 1.70 16.92 0.89
CA LEU A 16 0.69 15.89 1.15
C LEU A 16 -0.62 16.47 1.70
N ARG A 17 -0.54 17.47 2.59
CA ARG A 17 -1.73 18.13 3.13
C ARG A 17 -2.46 18.95 2.05
N GLU A 18 -1.72 19.71 1.27
CA GLU A 18 -2.28 20.48 0.15
C GLU A 18 -2.95 19.53 -0.88
N ALA A 19 -2.31 18.38 -1.19
CA ALA A 19 -2.85 17.39 -2.09
C ALA A 19 -4.16 16.76 -1.57
N LEU A 20 -4.21 16.43 -0.28
CA LEU A 20 -5.40 15.91 0.39
C LEU A 20 -6.57 16.92 0.34
N GLU A 21 -6.30 18.19 0.67
CA GLU A 21 -7.31 19.25 0.70
C GLU A 21 -7.82 19.59 -0.70
N GLN A 22 -6.93 19.66 -1.68
CA GLN A 22 -7.26 20.05 -3.05
C GLN A 22 -7.73 18.89 -3.93
N ARG A 23 -7.53 17.64 -3.49
CA ARG A 23 -7.87 16.42 -4.23
C ARG A 23 -7.28 16.42 -5.64
N ILE A 24 -5.99 16.68 -5.73
CA ILE A 24 -5.26 16.69 -7.00
C ILE A 24 -4.40 15.43 -7.14
N PRO A 25 -4.22 14.92 -8.37
CA PRO A 25 -3.33 13.79 -8.60
C PRO A 25 -1.88 14.20 -8.39
N MET A 26 -1.19 13.38 -7.66
CA MET A 26 0.21 13.52 -7.30
C MET A 26 1.01 12.33 -7.79
N ARG A 27 2.34 12.47 -7.81
CA ARG A 27 3.25 11.35 -7.90
C ARG A 27 4.25 11.36 -6.75
N PHE A 28 4.59 10.16 -6.31
CA PHE A 28 5.37 9.89 -5.11
C PHE A 28 6.56 9.02 -5.46
N ALA A 29 7.77 9.41 -5.05
CA ALA A 29 8.97 8.59 -5.21
C ALA A 29 9.50 8.14 -3.86
N ARG A 30 10.01 6.91 -3.82
CA ARG A 30 10.66 6.25 -2.69
C ARG A 30 11.98 5.66 -3.15
N GLU A 31 12.87 6.47 -3.69
CA GLU A 31 14.11 6.04 -4.37
C GLU A 31 15.01 5.11 -3.53
N ARG A 32 14.87 5.16 -2.19
CA ARG A 32 15.61 4.28 -1.27
C ARG A 32 14.97 2.91 -1.11
N VAL A 33 13.72 2.77 -1.46
CA VAL A 33 12.91 1.55 -1.33
C VAL A 33 12.78 0.90 -2.70
N GLN A 34 12.24 1.65 -3.66
CA GLN A 34 12.01 1.18 -5.01
C GLN A 34 12.16 2.33 -6.02
N PRO A 35 12.85 2.12 -7.15
CA PRO A 35 12.88 3.12 -8.21
C PRO A 35 11.53 3.21 -8.90
N GLY A 36 11.13 4.44 -9.27
CA GLY A 36 9.90 4.69 -9.99
C GLY A 36 8.96 5.64 -9.25
N TRP A 37 7.76 5.79 -9.81
CA TRP A 37 6.73 6.70 -9.31
C TRP A 37 5.44 5.93 -9.02
N ILE A 38 4.86 6.21 -7.86
CA ILE A 38 3.48 5.85 -7.54
C ILE A 38 2.63 7.05 -7.93
N HIS A 39 1.54 6.83 -8.65
CA HIS A 39 0.61 7.87 -9.11
C HIS A 39 -0.72 7.73 -8.39
N GLY A 40 -1.31 8.82 -7.94
CA GLY A 40 -2.60 8.75 -7.27
C GLY A 40 -2.98 9.99 -6.49
N TYR A 41 -4.02 9.85 -5.69
CA TYR A 41 -4.60 10.91 -4.87
C TYR A 41 -4.36 10.61 -3.39
N VAL A 42 -3.88 11.59 -2.64
CA VAL A 42 -3.84 11.47 -1.18
C VAL A 42 -5.27 11.49 -0.66
N VAL A 43 -5.70 10.42 0.01
CA VAL A 43 -7.05 10.28 0.57
C VAL A 43 -7.05 10.12 2.10
N GLY A 44 -5.87 9.96 2.70
CA GLY A 44 -5.68 9.94 4.15
C GLY A 44 -4.28 10.39 4.53
N LEU A 45 -4.13 11.02 5.69
CA LEU A 45 -2.85 11.54 6.16
C LEU A 45 -2.80 11.53 7.69
N SER A 46 -1.76 10.92 8.24
CA SER A 46 -1.42 10.97 9.66
C SER A 46 -0.05 11.60 9.91
N ARG A 47 0.46 11.41 11.11
CA ARG A 47 1.83 11.84 11.43
C ARG A 47 2.88 11.00 10.69
N GLU A 48 2.66 9.71 10.50
CA GLU A 48 3.65 8.75 10.02
C GLU A 48 3.30 8.16 8.66
N PHE A 49 2.02 8.12 8.32
CA PHE A 49 1.50 7.45 7.14
C PHE A 49 0.69 8.36 6.23
N CYS A 50 0.68 8.04 4.94
CA CYS A 50 -0.26 8.56 3.97
C CYS A 50 -0.95 7.43 3.21
N LEU A 51 -2.27 7.55 3.04
CA LEU A 51 -3.10 6.67 2.23
C LEU A 51 -3.29 7.29 0.86
N ILE A 52 -2.99 6.54 -0.18
CA ILE A 52 -3.08 6.97 -1.58
C ILE A 52 -4.09 6.07 -2.29
N ALA A 53 -5.07 6.68 -2.97
CA ALA A 53 -5.86 5.99 -3.98
C ALA A 53 -5.03 5.98 -5.27
N GLU A 54 -4.54 4.80 -5.66
CA GLU A 54 -3.65 4.67 -6.80
C GLU A 54 -4.37 4.84 -8.13
N VAL A 55 -3.70 5.45 -9.09
CA VAL A 55 -4.13 5.52 -10.49
C VAL A 55 -3.17 4.67 -11.30
N GLY A 56 -3.67 3.53 -11.77
CA GLY A 56 -2.90 2.62 -12.60
C GLY A 56 -2.72 3.11 -14.05
N ASP A 57 -1.89 2.40 -14.81
CA ASP A 57 -1.54 2.73 -16.20
C ASP A 57 -2.75 2.85 -17.15
N ALA A 58 -3.84 2.16 -16.83
CA ALA A 58 -5.10 2.26 -17.58
C ALA A 58 -5.88 3.55 -17.30
N MET A 59 -5.34 4.48 -16.51
CA MET A 59 -6.05 5.68 -16.04
C MET A 59 -7.39 5.34 -15.38
N ARG A 60 -7.32 4.43 -14.42
CA ARG A 60 -8.39 3.99 -13.53
C ARG A 60 -7.85 3.92 -12.12
N PHE A 61 -8.73 4.06 -11.14
CA PHE A 61 -8.35 3.72 -9.77
C PHE A 61 -8.04 2.22 -9.66
N ASP A 62 -6.91 1.90 -9.05
CA ASP A 62 -6.41 0.54 -8.86
C ASP A 62 -6.06 0.27 -7.40
N GLY A 63 -7.06 0.42 -6.54
CA GLY A 63 -6.93 0.19 -5.12
C GLY A 63 -6.24 1.31 -4.35
N TYR A 64 -5.64 0.93 -3.24
CA TYR A 64 -5.03 1.84 -2.29
C TYR A 64 -3.67 1.31 -1.84
N VAL A 65 -2.77 2.25 -1.55
CA VAL A 65 -1.51 1.95 -0.86
C VAL A 65 -1.31 2.89 0.32
N VAL A 66 -0.86 2.33 1.44
CA VAL A 66 -0.37 3.10 2.59
C VAL A 66 1.14 3.13 2.56
N LEU A 67 1.71 4.32 2.58
CA LEU A 67 3.16 4.56 2.60
C LEU A 67 3.58 5.20 3.91
N SER A 68 4.76 4.80 4.40
CA SER A 68 5.46 5.58 5.42
C SER A 68 5.94 6.91 4.81
N ILE A 69 5.63 8.03 5.48
CA ILE A 69 6.07 9.35 5.02
C ILE A 69 7.61 9.49 5.12
N ALA A 70 8.24 8.73 6.01
CA ALA A 70 9.68 8.74 6.17
C ALA A 70 10.43 8.20 4.94
N ASP A 71 9.78 7.34 4.16
CA ASP A 71 10.37 6.72 2.96
C ASP A 71 10.21 7.57 1.71
N LEU A 72 9.33 8.59 1.74
CA LEU A 72 9.12 9.48 0.61
C LEU A 72 10.34 10.36 0.36
N THR A 73 10.90 10.25 -0.83
CA THR A 73 12.04 11.09 -1.28
C THR A 73 11.60 12.28 -2.10
N GLN A 74 10.49 12.12 -2.85
CA GLN A 74 9.90 13.20 -3.66
C GLN A 74 8.38 13.07 -3.66
N VAL A 75 7.70 14.22 -3.64
CA VAL A 75 6.24 14.35 -3.80
C VAL A 75 6.00 15.57 -4.67
N GLU A 76 5.28 15.41 -5.76
CA GLU A 76 4.96 16.52 -6.65
C GLU A 76 3.64 16.30 -7.37
N GLU A 77 3.04 17.38 -7.87
CA GLU A 77 1.85 17.30 -8.72
C GLU A 77 2.14 16.44 -9.95
N ASP A 78 1.22 15.54 -10.29
CA ASP A 78 1.39 14.71 -11.48
C ASP A 78 1.47 15.59 -12.74
N PRO A 79 2.54 15.49 -13.53
CA PRO A 79 2.69 16.29 -14.75
C PRO A 79 1.61 16.00 -15.79
N SER A 80 0.92 14.84 -15.67
CA SER A 80 -0.20 14.43 -16.53
C SER A 80 -1.57 14.73 -15.91
N ARG A 81 -1.64 15.57 -14.88
CA ARG A 81 -2.85 15.89 -14.11
C ARG A 81 -4.08 16.10 -14.97
N GLU A 82 -4.01 17.00 -15.93
CA GLU A 82 -5.17 17.32 -16.79
C GLU A 82 -5.70 16.10 -17.56
N PHE A 83 -4.79 15.25 -18.01
CA PHE A 83 -5.13 14.01 -18.71
C PHE A 83 -5.77 13.00 -17.75
N VAL A 84 -5.17 12.80 -16.56
CA VAL A 84 -5.67 11.88 -15.53
C VAL A 84 -7.09 12.28 -15.10
N GLU A 85 -7.27 13.55 -14.68
CA GLU A 85 -8.57 14.07 -14.25
C GLU A 85 -9.64 13.91 -15.33
N LYS A 86 -9.30 14.23 -16.58
CA LYS A 86 -10.22 14.09 -17.72
C LYS A 86 -10.55 12.63 -18.02
N ALA A 87 -9.58 11.73 -17.96
CA ALA A 87 -9.79 10.30 -18.21
C ALA A 87 -10.73 9.69 -17.17
N LEU A 88 -10.49 9.95 -15.88
CA LEU A 88 -11.32 9.49 -14.76
C LEU A 88 -12.76 10.04 -14.87
N ALA A 89 -12.91 11.34 -15.19
CA ALA A 89 -14.21 11.96 -15.38
C ALA A 89 -15.00 11.34 -16.53
N LEU A 90 -14.37 11.11 -17.70
CA LEU A 90 -15.02 10.49 -18.87
C LEU A 90 -15.37 9.01 -18.61
N ARG A 91 -14.66 8.34 -17.71
CA ARG A 91 -14.98 6.96 -17.29
C ARG A 91 -16.03 6.91 -16.19
N ASN A 92 -16.43 8.06 -15.66
CA ASN A 92 -17.33 8.17 -14.50
C ASN A 92 -16.79 7.36 -13.29
N GLU A 93 -15.50 7.44 -13.03
CA GLU A 93 -14.81 6.84 -11.88
C GLU A 93 -14.59 7.90 -10.78
N PRO A 94 -15.46 7.96 -9.76
CA PRO A 94 -15.30 8.91 -8.67
C PRO A 94 -14.15 8.47 -7.76
N LEU A 95 -13.44 9.45 -7.20
CA LEU A 95 -12.48 9.20 -6.13
C LEU A 95 -13.21 8.68 -4.89
N ALA A 96 -13.02 7.41 -4.57
CA ALA A 96 -13.53 6.83 -3.35
C ALA A 96 -12.55 7.09 -2.19
N ILE A 97 -13.08 7.55 -1.06
CA ILE A 97 -12.31 7.83 0.15
C ILE A 97 -12.80 6.89 1.23
N PRO A 98 -11.95 5.98 1.74
CA PRO A 98 -12.31 5.12 2.85
C PRO A 98 -12.64 5.96 4.09
N GLU A 99 -13.88 5.85 4.59
CA GLU A 99 -14.30 6.57 5.80
C GLU A 99 -13.60 5.96 7.03
N ASP A 100 -13.15 6.83 7.95
CA ASP A 100 -12.54 6.45 9.24
C ASP A 100 -11.42 5.39 9.12
N PHE A 101 -10.62 5.45 8.04
CA PHE A 101 -9.48 4.55 7.87
C PHE A 101 -8.36 4.94 8.83
N PRO A 102 -7.98 4.07 9.79
CA PRO A 102 -6.94 4.37 10.77
C PRO A 102 -5.56 4.38 10.10
N LEU A 103 -4.74 5.36 10.47
CA LEU A 103 -3.36 5.51 10.02
C LEU A 103 -2.40 5.68 11.20
N ASP A 104 -2.64 4.93 12.28
CA ASP A 104 -1.89 5.05 13.53
C ASP A 104 -0.73 4.07 13.63
N SER A 105 -0.87 2.88 13.04
CA SER A 105 0.13 1.82 13.05
C SER A 105 -0.09 0.83 11.91
N TRP A 106 0.94 0.06 11.54
CA TRP A 106 0.80 -1.02 10.54
C TRP A 106 -0.26 -2.05 10.94
N ALA A 107 -0.38 -2.36 12.23
CA ALA A 107 -1.43 -3.23 12.75
C ALA A 107 -2.84 -2.69 12.42
N ALA A 108 -3.13 -1.46 12.82
CA ALA A 108 -4.43 -0.83 12.58
C ALA A 108 -4.73 -0.68 11.09
N ILE A 109 -3.71 -0.35 10.29
CA ILE A 109 -3.81 -0.25 8.83
C ILE A 109 -4.18 -1.61 8.22
N ALA A 110 -3.46 -2.68 8.57
CA ALA A 110 -3.71 -4.02 8.04
C ALA A 110 -5.10 -4.54 8.42
N GLU A 111 -5.52 -4.39 9.68
CA GLU A 111 -6.86 -4.75 10.13
C GLU A 111 -7.96 -3.96 9.40
N ALA A 112 -7.72 -2.67 9.16
CA ALA A 112 -8.65 -1.84 8.43
C ALA A 112 -8.74 -2.26 6.97
N ALA A 113 -7.61 -2.46 6.30
CA ALA A 113 -7.56 -2.85 4.90
C ALA A 113 -8.29 -4.18 4.63
N MET A 114 -8.23 -5.14 5.55
CA MET A 114 -8.98 -6.40 5.48
C MET A 114 -10.51 -6.22 5.54
N ARG A 115 -11.02 -5.06 5.98
CA ARG A 115 -12.45 -4.75 5.88
C ARG A 115 -12.87 -4.26 4.49
N PHE A 116 -11.92 -3.79 3.69
CA PHE A 116 -12.15 -3.32 2.32
C PHE A 116 -11.86 -4.38 1.27
N ALA A 117 -10.89 -5.26 1.52
CA ALA A 117 -10.45 -6.27 0.57
C ALA A 117 -10.05 -7.57 1.27
N PRO A 118 -10.27 -8.75 0.64
CA PRO A 118 -9.95 -10.04 1.23
C PRO A 118 -8.45 -10.36 1.23
N LEU A 119 -7.65 -9.63 0.47
CA LEU A 119 -6.20 -9.79 0.39
C LEU A 119 -5.49 -8.46 0.60
N LEU A 120 -4.32 -8.52 1.22
CA LEU A 120 -3.34 -7.46 1.33
C LEU A 120 -2.10 -7.79 0.49
N SER A 121 -1.41 -6.78 -0.01
CA SER A 121 0.01 -6.86 -0.33
C SER A 121 0.79 -6.17 0.77
N VAL A 122 1.64 -6.92 1.47
CA VAL A 122 2.61 -6.39 2.42
C VAL A 122 3.95 -6.34 1.70
N ASN A 123 4.48 -5.14 1.52
CA ASN A 123 5.72 -4.93 0.83
C ASN A 123 6.81 -4.67 1.86
N VAL A 124 7.85 -5.46 1.86
CA VAL A 124 8.99 -5.37 2.79
C VAL A 124 10.27 -5.04 2.05
N ILE A 125 11.24 -4.46 2.74
CA ILE A 125 12.56 -4.16 2.19
C ILE A 125 13.47 -5.34 2.50
N GLU A 126 13.97 -6.00 1.46
CA GLU A 126 15.00 -7.03 1.56
C GLU A 126 16.33 -6.49 1.05
N ASP A 127 17.41 -6.73 1.80
CA ASP A 127 18.72 -6.05 1.67
C ASP A 127 19.33 -6.03 0.25
N GLU A 128 19.12 -7.08 -0.55
CA GLU A 128 19.72 -7.17 -1.89
C GLU A 128 18.70 -7.04 -3.03
N ASP A 129 17.43 -7.34 -2.77
CA ASP A 129 16.38 -7.42 -3.80
C ASP A 129 15.47 -6.18 -3.84
N GLY A 130 15.64 -5.25 -2.90
CA GLY A 130 14.80 -4.07 -2.77
C GLY A 130 13.45 -4.40 -2.13
N GLU A 131 12.35 -3.84 -2.66
CA GLU A 131 11.01 -4.09 -2.16
C GLU A 131 10.45 -5.39 -2.72
N VAL A 132 10.08 -6.33 -1.83
CA VAL A 132 9.43 -7.59 -2.16
C VAL A 132 7.99 -7.57 -1.65
N SER A 133 7.05 -8.04 -2.47
CA SER A 133 5.62 -8.04 -2.18
C SER A 133 5.13 -9.43 -1.78
N TYR A 134 4.59 -9.55 -0.59
CA TYR A 134 3.92 -10.74 -0.08
C TYR A 134 2.42 -10.51 -0.04
N ILE A 135 1.66 -11.43 -0.64
CA ILE A 135 0.22 -11.30 -0.77
C ILE A 135 -0.47 -12.35 0.07
N GLY A 136 -1.46 -11.96 0.86
CA GLY A 136 -2.18 -12.90 1.69
C GLY A 136 -3.31 -12.29 2.49
N GLN A 137 -3.90 -13.12 3.34
CA GLN A 137 -4.86 -12.71 4.36
C GLN A 137 -4.14 -12.48 5.69
N LEU A 138 -4.47 -11.39 6.36
CA LEU A 138 -4.04 -11.18 7.75
C LEU A 138 -4.72 -12.24 8.64
N VAL A 139 -3.93 -13.05 9.32
CA VAL A 139 -4.40 -14.10 10.23
C VAL A 139 -4.08 -13.82 11.68
N GLY A 140 -3.23 -12.86 11.95
CA GLY A 140 -2.89 -12.41 13.30
C GLY A 140 -1.89 -11.26 13.31
N ILE A 141 -1.67 -10.72 14.51
CA ILE A 141 -0.65 -9.72 14.79
C ILE A 141 0.03 -10.16 16.08
N GLU A 142 1.34 -10.39 16.05
CA GLU A 142 2.11 -10.89 17.18
C GLU A 142 3.51 -10.27 17.19
N ASN A 143 4.02 -9.92 18.36
CA ASN A 143 5.41 -9.48 18.55
C ASN A 143 5.87 -8.38 17.57
N ASP A 144 5.04 -7.37 17.36
CA ASP A 144 5.28 -6.28 16.39
C ASP A 144 5.47 -6.76 14.94
N ALA A 145 4.75 -7.82 14.54
CA ALA A 145 4.71 -8.35 13.20
C ALA A 145 3.28 -8.65 12.74
N LEU A 146 3.04 -8.54 11.43
CA LEU A 146 1.85 -9.03 10.77
C LEU A 146 2.04 -10.52 10.42
N LEU A 147 1.04 -11.33 10.69
CA LEU A 147 1.00 -12.73 10.27
C LEU A 147 0.07 -12.84 9.06
N LEU A 148 0.62 -13.21 7.90
CA LEU A 148 -0.12 -13.41 6.68
C LEU A 148 -0.17 -14.89 6.31
N ARG A 149 -1.39 -15.40 6.04
CA ARG A 149 -1.52 -16.61 5.24
C ARG A 149 -1.36 -16.20 3.78
N GLU A 150 -0.25 -16.59 3.20
CA GLU A 150 0.14 -16.18 1.86
C GLU A 150 -0.58 -16.97 0.76
N VAL A 151 -0.74 -16.32 -0.39
CA VAL A 151 -1.19 -16.92 -1.64
C VAL A 151 -0.17 -16.62 -2.72
N ASP A 152 0.29 -17.66 -3.43
CA ASP A 152 1.27 -17.53 -4.50
C ASP A 152 0.64 -16.94 -5.80
N PRO A 153 1.47 -16.52 -6.78
CA PRO A 153 0.96 -15.99 -8.06
C PRO A 153 0.15 -16.99 -8.89
N ASN A 154 0.17 -18.28 -8.56
CA ASN A 154 -0.66 -19.31 -9.17
C ASN A 154 -1.96 -19.56 -8.40
N ALA A 155 -2.28 -18.71 -7.43
CA ALA A 155 -3.45 -18.79 -6.56
C ALA A 155 -3.48 -20.00 -5.63
N HIS A 156 -2.32 -20.50 -5.20
CA HIS A 156 -2.23 -21.55 -4.19
C HIS A 156 -1.92 -20.97 -2.82
N TRP A 157 -2.71 -21.34 -1.82
CA TRP A 157 -2.49 -20.95 -0.44
C TRP A 157 -1.30 -21.70 0.18
N HIS A 158 -0.46 -20.97 0.88
CA HIS A 158 0.58 -21.58 1.70
C HIS A 158 -0.03 -22.24 2.95
N ALA A 159 0.61 -23.32 3.40
CA ALA A 159 0.17 -24.04 4.59
C ALA A 159 0.50 -23.28 5.88
N ASP A 160 1.61 -22.55 5.88
CA ASP A 160 2.14 -21.78 7.01
C ASP A 160 1.88 -20.29 6.82
N ALA A 161 1.81 -19.53 7.92
CA ALA A 161 1.78 -18.08 7.85
C ALA A 161 3.21 -17.52 7.87
N GLY A 162 3.47 -16.57 6.97
CA GLY A 162 4.65 -15.71 7.04
C GLY A 162 4.48 -14.63 8.10
N ASP A 163 5.58 -14.17 8.70
CA ASP A 163 5.61 -13.07 9.65
C ASP A 163 6.46 -11.91 9.10
N TYR A 164 5.91 -10.70 9.23
CA TYR A 164 6.46 -9.48 8.65
C TYR A 164 6.59 -8.42 9.74
N GLY A 165 7.82 -8.17 10.18
CA GLY A 165 8.13 -7.17 11.21
C GLY A 165 7.72 -5.77 10.81
N PHE A 166 7.18 -4.99 11.75
CA PHE A 166 6.74 -3.62 11.45
C PHE A 166 7.87 -2.71 10.98
N ASP A 167 9.11 -3.00 11.35
CA ASP A 167 10.31 -2.27 10.93
C ASP A 167 10.80 -2.62 9.53
N GLU A 168 10.33 -3.75 8.97
CA GLU A 168 10.63 -4.19 7.61
C GLU A 168 9.58 -3.72 6.59
N ILE A 169 8.36 -3.37 7.06
CA ILE A 169 7.25 -3.00 6.18
C ILE A 169 7.47 -1.62 5.55
N ALA A 170 7.57 -1.59 4.24
CA ALA A 170 7.67 -0.37 3.43
C ALA A 170 6.30 0.18 3.03
N SER A 171 5.33 -0.70 2.75
CA SER A 171 3.98 -0.31 2.36
C SER A 171 2.98 -1.45 2.51
N ILE A 172 1.70 -1.10 2.60
CA ILE A 172 0.57 -2.06 2.54
C ILE A 172 -0.37 -1.61 1.44
N GLY A 173 -0.59 -2.48 0.45
CA GLY A 173 -1.56 -2.30 -0.62
C GLY A 173 -2.81 -3.16 -0.44
N PHE A 174 -3.96 -2.69 -0.94
CA PHE A 174 -5.22 -3.43 -0.91
C PHE A 174 -6.21 -2.95 -1.98
N GLY A 175 -7.11 -3.83 -2.38
CA GLY A 175 -8.19 -3.51 -3.32
C GLY A 175 -7.73 -3.26 -4.76
N THR A 176 -6.55 -3.71 -5.16
CA THR A 176 -6.10 -3.62 -6.55
C THR A 176 -6.79 -4.68 -7.41
N GLY A 177 -6.89 -4.43 -8.73
CA GLY A 177 -7.45 -5.39 -9.66
C GLY A 177 -6.70 -6.72 -9.69
N TYR A 178 -5.37 -6.69 -9.45
CA TYR A 178 -4.58 -7.92 -9.34
C TYR A 178 -4.97 -8.74 -8.10
N LEU A 179 -5.09 -8.12 -6.93
CA LEU A 179 -5.49 -8.80 -5.70
C LEU A 179 -6.92 -9.36 -5.81
N ASP A 180 -7.82 -8.62 -6.45
CA ASP A 180 -9.19 -9.08 -6.70
C ASP A 180 -9.21 -10.32 -7.62
N ALA A 181 -8.46 -10.28 -8.72
CA ALA A 181 -8.33 -11.42 -9.62
C ALA A 181 -7.71 -12.65 -8.93
N LEU A 182 -6.67 -12.43 -8.11
CA LEU A 182 -6.02 -13.49 -7.36
C LEU A 182 -6.97 -14.14 -6.37
N TRP A 183 -7.74 -13.31 -5.62
CA TRP A 183 -8.78 -13.81 -4.71
C TRP A 183 -9.88 -14.59 -5.43
N LEU A 184 -10.31 -14.10 -6.60
CA LEU A 184 -11.35 -14.76 -7.39
C LEU A 184 -10.95 -16.18 -7.79
N VAL A 185 -9.65 -16.43 -8.04
CA VAL A 185 -9.14 -17.75 -8.41
C VAL A 185 -8.83 -18.60 -7.18
N ALA A 186 -8.16 -18.04 -6.18
CA ALA A 186 -7.74 -18.76 -4.98
C ALA A 186 -8.92 -19.13 -4.06
N GLY A 187 -9.92 -18.25 -3.98
CA GLY A 187 -11.04 -18.39 -3.06
C GLY A 187 -10.63 -18.40 -1.59
N THR A 188 -11.55 -18.75 -0.73
CA THR A 188 -11.26 -18.93 0.70
C THR A 188 -10.40 -20.16 0.92
N PRO A 189 -9.33 -20.09 1.73
CA PRO A 189 -8.49 -21.24 2.03
C PRO A 189 -9.32 -22.33 2.72
N THR A 190 -9.30 -23.55 2.16
CA THR A 190 -10.08 -24.71 2.65
C THR A 190 -9.31 -25.56 3.64
N ASP A 191 -7.98 -25.58 3.52
CA ASP A 191 -7.13 -26.38 4.38
C ASP A 191 -6.80 -25.63 5.68
N PRO A 192 -6.73 -26.32 6.82
CA PRO A 192 -6.30 -25.69 8.06
C PRO A 192 -4.85 -25.21 7.92
N MET A 193 -4.53 -24.07 8.54
CA MET A 193 -3.14 -23.65 8.69
C MET A 193 -2.39 -24.69 9.55
N SER A 194 -1.11 -24.91 9.20
CA SER A 194 -0.22 -25.68 10.06
C SER A 194 -0.10 -24.99 11.43
N PRO A 195 -0.11 -25.76 12.53
CA PRO A 195 0.14 -25.16 13.84
C PRO A 195 1.55 -24.55 13.87
N ARG A 196 1.63 -23.28 14.24
CA ARG A 196 2.91 -22.59 14.37
C ARG A 196 3.75 -23.29 15.44
N MET A 197 4.92 -23.76 15.06
CA MET A 197 5.89 -24.26 16.05
C MET A 197 6.36 -23.05 16.86
N PRO A 198 6.34 -23.12 18.20
CA PRO A 198 6.93 -22.07 19.01
C PRO A 198 8.41 -21.90 18.60
N ALA A 199 8.85 -20.65 18.45
CA ALA A 199 10.25 -20.37 18.20
C ALA A 199 11.10 -21.14 19.22
N SER A 200 11.98 -22.01 18.75
CA SER A 200 12.89 -22.72 19.63
C SER A 200 13.78 -21.69 20.30
N ASP A 201 13.63 -21.51 21.62
CA ASP A 201 14.58 -20.76 22.43
C ASP A 201 15.98 -21.36 22.17
N SER A 202 16.71 -20.73 21.26
CA SER A 202 18.11 -21.02 21.04
C SER A 202 18.86 -20.47 22.26
N VAL A 203 18.91 -21.27 23.33
CA VAL A 203 19.83 -21.04 24.44
C VAL A 203 21.24 -21.28 23.90
N HIS A 204 21.98 -20.18 23.76
CA HIS A 204 23.42 -20.19 23.66
C HIS A 204 24.02 -19.22 24.65
#